data_9e3bcfec08572899008cad0955e81b68
#
_entry.id   9e3bcfec08572899008cad0955e81b68
#
_cell.length_a   1.000
_cell.length_b   1.000
_cell.length_c   1.000
_cell.angle_alpha   90.00
_cell.angle_beta   90.00
_cell.angle_gamma   90.00
#
_symmetry.space_group_name_H-M   'P 1'
#
loop_
_entity.id
_entity.type
_entity.pdbx_description
1 polymer ?
#
loop_
_entity_poly.entity_id
_entity_poly.type
_entity_poly.pdbx_seq_one_letter_code
_entity_poly.pdbx_strand_id
1 'polypeptide(L)'
;MVLQLRLSLLRKVGFGAFALTVISAPPAHGQSTFASMGGAWSGNGMVHLRGGTQERIRCRASYDPSSSGQSLKLELRCASDAWNFDLSGSVVQNGNSISGTWFESVNRVGGRITGQYNGGLMEARAEGDIVAALLTVRTMGARQSFLMEAPGAWAEHVSIDLHR
;
A
#
# COMPACT_ATOMS: atom_id res chain seq x y z
N MET A 1 68.92 28.30 65.25
CA MET A 1 68.44 29.41 64.39
C MET A 1 67.75 28.75 63.22
N VAL A 2 66.45 28.71 63.26
CA VAL A 2 65.58 27.84 62.41
C VAL A 2 64.90 28.66 61.35
N LEU A 3 65.08 28.30 60.07
CA LEU A 3 64.43 28.94 58.94
C LEU A 3 63.34 28.02 58.42
N GLN A 4 62.09 28.43 58.62
CA GLN A 4 60.90 27.75 58.11
C GLN A 4 60.68 28.04 56.61
N LEU A 5 60.74 26.99 55.84
CA LEU A 5 60.36 27.06 54.39
C LEU A 5 58.96 26.58 54.26
N ARG A 6 58.02 27.47 53.92
CA ARG A 6 56.64 27.14 53.58
C ARG A 6 56.51 26.74 52.15
N LEU A 7 56.10 25.50 51.89
CA LEU A 7 55.82 24.98 50.55
C LEU A 7 54.33 25.13 50.28
N SER A 8 53.97 26.01 49.32
CA SER A 8 52.61 26.23 48.88
C SER A 8 52.27 25.21 47.79
N LEU A 9 51.35 24.28 48.12
CA LEU A 9 50.75 23.37 47.14
C LEU A 9 49.69 24.11 46.35
N LEU A 10 49.95 24.37 45.07
CA LEU A 10 48.92 24.75 44.07
C LEU A 10 48.19 23.51 43.63
N ARG A 11 46.95 23.42 44.03
CA ARG A 11 45.97 22.42 43.57
C ARG A 11 45.46 22.85 42.21
N LYS A 12 45.90 22.21 41.09
CA LYS A 12 45.32 22.36 39.77
C LYS A 12 44.03 21.60 39.71
N VAL A 13 42.90 22.32 39.68
CA VAL A 13 41.60 21.78 39.39
C VAL A 13 41.49 21.63 37.87
N GLY A 14 41.54 20.39 37.37
CA GLY A 14 41.34 20.09 35.98
C GLY A 14 39.82 20.08 35.67
N PHE A 15 39.37 21.07 34.89
CA PHE A 15 38.04 21.06 34.29
C PHE A 15 38.05 20.07 33.14
N GLY A 16 37.50 18.87 33.34
CA GLY A 16 37.23 17.89 32.31
C GLY A 16 35.98 18.33 31.51
N ALA A 17 36.16 18.81 30.31
CA ALA A 17 35.06 19.03 29.37
C ALA A 17 34.52 17.69 28.90
N PHE A 18 33.36 17.29 29.43
CA PHE A 18 32.61 16.13 28.91
C PHE A 18 31.93 16.55 27.59
N ALA A 19 32.48 16.17 26.44
CA ALA A 19 31.84 16.34 25.19
C ALA A 19 30.68 15.35 25.04
N LEU A 20 29.44 15.83 25.15
CA LEU A 20 28.23 15.06 24.85
C LEU A 20 28.16 14.88 23.32
N THR A 21 28.53 13.70 22.84
CA THR A 21 28.27 13.29 21.45
C THR A 21 26.78 12.98 21.29
N VAL A 22 26.03 13.88 20.65
CA VAL A 22 24.65 13.66 20.24
C VAL A 22 24.67 12.66 19.08
N ILE A 23 24.33 11.41 19.34
CA ILE A 23 24.11 10.40 18.30
C ILE A 23 22.76 10.70 17.66
N SER A 24 22.74 11.37 16.50
CA SER A 24 21.55 11.51 15.67
C SER A 24 21.21 10.15 15.08
N ALA A 25 20.16 9.49 15.60
CA ALA A 25 19.59 8.30 14.97
C ALA A 25 18.98 8.72 13.61
N PRO A 26 19.27 8.00 12.50
CA PRO A 26 18.61 8.26 11.24
C PRO A 26 17.09 8.06 11.39
N PRO A 27 16.25 8.88 10.71
CA PRO A 27 14.82 8.66 10.72
C PRO A 27 14.51 7.25 10.17
N ALA A 28 13.86 6.43 10.98
CA ALA A 28 13.33 5.15 10.51
C ALA A 28 12.25 5.46 9.45
N HIS A 29 12.55 5.28 8.18
CA HIS A 29 11.57 5.32 7.11
C HIS A 29 10.67 4.09 7.33
N GLY A 30 9.55 4.29 8.01
CA GLY A 30 8.53 3.27 8.17
C GLY A 30 8.08 2.84 6.78
N GLN A 31 8.25 1.56 6.44
CA GLN A 31 7.72 1.01 5.20
C GLN A 31 6.21 1.21 5.22
N SER A 32 5.66 1.78 4.14
CA SER A 32 4.21 1.86 3.99
C SER A 32 3.66 0.44 3.87
N THR A 33 2.66 0.12 4.69
CA THR A 33 2.04 -1.21 4.74
C THR A 33 0.59 -1.13 4.29
N PHE A 34 -0.02 -2.27 3.99
CA PHE A 34 -1.43 -2.35 3.62
C PHE A 34 -2.41 -2.03 4.76
N ALA A 35 -1.93 -1.77 5.97
CA ALA A 35 -2.78 -1.50 7.13
C ALA A 35 -3.81 -0.38 6.88
N SER A 36 -3.44 0.65 6.12
CA SER A 36 -4.34 1.75 5.77
C SER A 36 -5.50 1.35 4.85
N MET A 37 -5.40 0.22 4.16
CA MET A 37 -6.45 -0.28 3.26
C MET A 37 -7.52 -1.08 4.01
N GLY A 38 -7.21 -1.67 5.17
CA GLY A 38 -8.04 -2.63 5.89
C GLY A 38 -9.47 -2.17 6.13
N GLY A 39 -10.42 -3.12 6.03
CA GLY A 39 -11.84 -2.91 6.32
C GLY A 39 -12.75 -3.04 5.11
N ALA A 40 -14.03 -2.69 5.34
CA ALA A 40 -15.07 -2.73 4.32
C ALA A 40 -15.24 -1.37 3.64
N TRP A 41 -15.36 -1.41 2.33
CA TRP A 41 -15.50 -0.24 1.46
C TRP A 41 -16.69 -0.42 0.53
N SER A 42 -17.35 0.66 0.18
CA SER A 42 -18.46 0.64 -0.78
C SER A 42 -18.44 1.87 -1.66
N GLY A 43 -19.00 1.75 -2.85
CA GLY A 43 -19.06 2.89 -3.76
C GLY A 43 -19.62 2.55 -5.12
N ASN A 44 -19.39 3.46 -6.05
CA ASN A 44 -19.90 3.38 -7.41
C ASN A 44 -18.77 3.58 -8.39
N GLY A 45 -19.02 3.14 -9.61
CA GLY A 45 -18.05 3.27 -10.69
C GLY A 45 -18.69 3.24 -12.05
N MET A 46 -17.80 3.20 -13.04
CA MET A 46 -18.14 3.08 -14.44
C MET A 46 -17.28 2.00 -15.08
N VAL A 47 -17.88 1.17 -15.89
CA VAL A 47 -17.16 0.26 -16.78
C VAL A 47 -17.37 0.67 -18.22
N HIS A 48 -16.29 0.66 -18.98
CA HIS A 48 -16.30 0.86 -20.42
C HIS A 48 -16.07 -0.50 -21.08
N LEU A 49 -17.05 -0.96 -21.79
CA LEU A 49 -17.03 -2.24 -22.48
C LEU A 49 -16.46 -2.09 -23.89
N ARG A 50 -15.91 -3.19 -24.40
CA ARG A 50 -15.53 -3.25 -25.82
C ARG A 50 -16.74 -2.90 -26.70
N GLY A 51 -16.52 -2.01 -27.67
CA GLY A 51 -17.59 -1.48 -28.52
C GLY A 51 -18.19 -0.16 -28.04
N GLY A 52 -17.65 0.42 -26.95
CA GLY A 52 -17.96 1.80 -26.52
C GLY A 52 -19.14 1.94 -25.57
N THR A 53 -19.82 0.85 -25.20
CA THR A 53 -20.88 0.88 -24.19
C THR A 53 -20.30 1.19 -22.83
N GLN A 54 -21.00 2.04 -22.05
CA GLN A 54 -20.64 2.37 -20.68
C GLN A 54 -21.77 1.96 -19.73
N GLU A 55 -21.40 1.37 -18.61
CA GLU A 55 -22.38 0.97 -17.59
C GLU A 55 -21.96 1.46 -16.21
N ARG A 56 -22.93 1.89 -15.44
CA ARG A 56 -22.73 2.22 -14.02
C ARG A 56 -22.69 0.95 -13.21
N ILE A 57 -21.74 0.89 -12.27
CA ILE A 57 -21.57 -0.24 -11.37
C ILE A 57 -21.64 0.20 -9.92
N ARG A 58 -22.14 -0.68 -9.07
CA ARG A 58 -22.09 -0.57 -7.61
C ARG A 58 -21.11 -1.62 -7.09
N CYS A 59 -20.17 -1.18 -6.26
CA CYS A 59 -19.10 -2.04 -5.79
C CYS A 59 -19.04 -2.09 -4.24
N ARG A 60 -18.62 -3.24 -3.75
CA ARG A 60 -18.20 -3.44 -2.35
C ARG A 60 -16.84 -4.12 -2.36
N ALA A 61 -15.92 -3.61 -1.55
CA ALA A 61 -14.62 -4.23 -1.36
C ALA A 61 -14.39 -4.53 0.10
N SER A 62 -13.67 -5.62 0.37
CA SER A 62 -13.17 -5.99 1.68
C SER A 62 -11.67 -6.22 1.59
N TYR A 63 -10.93 -5.58 2.47
CA TYR A 63 -9.49 -5.74 2.57
C TYR A 63 -9.12 -6.25 3.95
N ASP A 64 -8.39 -7.34 3.99
CA ASP A 64 -7.90 -7.98 5.22
C ASP A 64 -6.36 -8.01 5.21
N PRO A 65 -5.71 -6.94 5.74
CA PRO A 65 -4.28 -6.91 5.91
C PRO A 65 -3.85 -7.83 7.05
N SER A 66 -2.71 -8.50 6.91
CA SER A 66 -2.09 -9.23 8.02
C SER A 66 -1.74 -8.30 9.18
N SER A 67 -1.47 -8.85 10.35
CA SER A 67 -1.06 -8.09 11.54
C SER A 67 0.22 -7.27 11.32
N SER A 68 1.14 -7.74 10.47
CA SER A 68 2.32 -7.00 10.05
C SER A 68 2.03 -5.95 8.98
N GLY A 69 0.86 -6.00 8.33
CA GLY A 69 0.49 -5.18 7.18
C GLY A 69 1.25 -5.50 5.88
N GLN A 70 2.06 -6.55 5.86
CA GLN A 70 2.86 -6.92 4.70
C GLN A 70 2.16 -7.87 3.73
N SER A 71 1.02 -8.40 4.08
CA SER A 71 0.16 -9.15 3.16
C SER A 71 -1.27 -8.65 3.22
N LEU A 72 -1.98 -8.79 2.12
CA LEU A 72 -3.33 -8.32 1.96
C LEU A 72 -4.15 -9.38 1.23
N LYS A 73 -5.28 -9.75 1.80
CA LYS A 73 -6.37 -10.42 1.07
C LYS A 73 -7.40 -9.38 0.69
N LEU A 74 -7.93 -9.49 -0.49
CA LEU A 74 -8.96 -8.59 -0.98
C LEU A 74 -10.10 -9.38 -1.63
N GLU A 75 -11.29 -8.85 -1.49
CA GLU A 75 -12.49 -9.23 -2.23
C GLU A 75 -13.11 -7.95 -2.81
N LEU A 76 -13.47 -7.98 -4.09
CA LEU A 76 -14.17 -6.88 -4.75
C LEU A 76 -15.36 -7.46 -5.51
N ARG A 77 -16.56 -7.03 -5.16
CA ARG A 77 -17.80 -7.39 -5.84
C ARG A 77 -18.42 -6.16 -6.46
N CYS A 78 -18.64 -6.21 -7.75
CA CYS A 78 -19.33 -5.15 -8.49
C CYS A 78 -20.50 -5.72 -9.27
N ALA A 79 -21.57 -4.94 -9.40
CA ALA A 79 -22.74 -5.30 -10.20
C ALA A 79 -23.27 -4.08 -10.96
N SER A 80 -23.73 -4.32 -12.19
CA SER A 80 -24.62 -3.46 -12.95
C SER A 80 -26.00 -4.12 -13.10
N ASP A 81 -26.85 -3.56 -13.91
CA ASP A 81 -28.15 -4.19 -14.24
C ASP A 81 -27.99 -5.37 -15.20
N ALA A 82 -26.86 -5.46 -15.93
CA ALA A 82 -26.62 -6.46 -16.97
C ALA A 82 -25.61 -7.54 -16.56
N TRP A 83 -24.72 -7.29 -15.62
CA TRP A 83 -23.65 -8.24 -15.24
C TRP A 83 -23.15 -8.04 -13.79
N ASN A 84 -22.38 -9.01 -13.33
CA ASN A 84 -21.70 -8.99 -12.05
C ASN A 84 -20.23 -9.42 -12.20
N PHE A 85 -19.43 -9.03 -11.21
CA PHE A 85 -18.01 -9.30 -11.15
C PHE A 85 -17.63 -9.60 -9.69
N ASP A 86 -16.93 -10.70 -9.48
CA ASP A 86 -16.52 -11.15 -8.15
C ASP A 86 -15.05 -11.55 -8.15
N LEU A 87 -14.20 -10.61 -7.72
CA LEU A 87 -12.74 -10.73 -7.68
C LEU A 87 -12.27 -11.03 -6.27
N SER A 88 -11.40 -12.02 -6.15
CA SER A 88 -10.57 -12.23 -4.97
C SER A 88 -9.09 -12.09 -5.31
N GLY A 89 -8.28 -11.66 -4.35
CA GLY A 89 -6.85 -11.52 -4.53
C GLY A 89 -6.08 -11.69 -3.23
N SER A 90 -4.82 -12.07 -3.37
CA SER A 90 -3.89 -12.15 -2.26
C SER A 90 -2.53 -11.63 -2.72
N VAL A 91 -2.00 -10.64 -2.05
CA VAL A 91 -0.71 -10.03 -2.36
C VAL A 91 0.19 -9.98 -1.14
N VAL A 92 1.48 -10.08 -1.36
CA VAL A 92 2.53 -9.87 -0.37
C VAL A 92 3.42 -8.73 -0.80
N GLN A 93 3.94 -7.99 0.17
CA GLN A 93 4.83 -6.86 -0.02
C GLN A 93 6.24 -7.19 0.47
N ASN A 94 7.24 -6.84 -0.33
CA ASN A 94 8.65 -6.89 0.03
C ASN A 94 9.30 -5.55 -0.36
N GLY A 95 9.61 -4.72 0.62
CA GLY A 95 9.93 -3.33 0.37
C GLY A 95 8.75 -2.59 -0.26
N ASN A 96 8.94 -1.98 -1.41
CA ASN A 96 7.85 -1.38 -2.19
C ASN A 96 7.26 -2.35 -3.24
N SER A 97 7.92 -3.47 -3.53
CA SER A 97 7.44 -4.43 -4.52
C SER A 97 6.31 -5.28 -3.95
N ILE A 98 5.30 -5.54 -4.77
CA ILE A 98 4.21 -6.45 -4.45
C ILE A 98 4.12 -7.57 -5.46
N SER A 99 3.71 -8.74 -4.99
CA SER A 99 3.44 -9.91 -5.84
C SER A 99 2.31 -10.74 -5.23
N GLY A 100 1.58 -11.48 -6.07
CA GLY A 100 0.48 -12.30 -5.60
C GLY A 100 -0.32 -12.93 -6.71
N THR A 101 -1.56 -13.27 -6.38
CA THR A 101 -2.51 -13.91 -7.29
C THR A 101 -3.87 -13.24 -7.20
N TRP A 102 -4.65 -13.37 -8.27
CA TRP A 102 -6.03 -12.93 -8.35
C TRP A 102 -6.89 -14.01 -9.01
N PHE A 103 -8.17 -14.00 -8.70
CA PHE A 103 -9.16 -14.87 -9.32
C PHE A 103 -10.51 -14.15 -9.41
N GLU A 104 -11.12 -14.18 -10.58
CA GLU A 104 -12.47 -13.69 -10.87
C GLU A 104 -13.40 -14.89 -11.06
N SER A 105 -14.39 -15.02 -10.16
CA SER A 105 -15.14 -16.25 -10.03
C SER A 105 -16.31 -16.40 -11.02
N VAL A 106 -16.84 -15.30 -11.56
CA VAL A 106 -17.97 -15.33 -12.52
C VAL A 106 -17.51 -15.88 -13.86
N ASN A 107 -16.39 -15.38 -14.37
CA ASN A 107 -15.80 -15.81 -15.66
C ASN A 107 -14.76 -16.94 -15.47
N ARG A 108 -14.42 -17.27 -14.22
CA ARG A 108 -13.45 -18.31 -13.85
C ARG A 108 -12.07 -18.07 -14.45
N VAL A 109 -11.62 -16.84 -14.40
CA VAL A 109 -10.29 -16.41 -14.85
C VAL A 109 -9.45 -15.96 -13.68
N GLY A 110 -8.15 -16.16 -13.78
CA GLY A 110 -7.23 -15.78 -12.73
C GLY A 110 -5.79 -15.70 -13.24
N GLY A 111 -4.91 -15.34 -12.34
CA GLY A 111 -3.51 -15.19 -12.72
C GLY A 111 -2.64 -14.59 -11.61
N ARG A 112 -1.56 -13.98 -12.02
CA ARG A 112 -0.58 -13.33 -11.15
C ARG A 112 -0.77 -11.82 -11.16
N ILE A 113 -0.37 -11.21 -10.07
CA ILE A 113 -0.28 -9.76 -9.93
C ILE A 113 1.13 -9.40 -9.45
N THR A 114 1.71 -8.39 -10.06
CA THR A 114 3.02 -7.84 -9.70
C THR A 114 2.96 -6.33 -9.77
N GLY A 115 3.73 -5.62 -8.95
CA GLY A 115 3.68 -4.17 -8.97
C GLY A 115 4.42 -3.53 -7.81
N GLN A 116 3.98 -2.34 -7.44
CA GLN A 116 4.53 -1.56 -6.35
C GLN A 116 3.42 -1.01 -5.46
N TYR A 117 3.73 -0.85 -4.18
CA TYR A 117 2.88 -0.18 -3.20
C TYR A 117 3.71 0.80 -2.38
N ASN A 118 3.29 2.05 -2.35
CA ASN A 118 3.95 3.09 -1.58
C ASN A 118 2.94 4.17 -1.15
N GLY A 119 2.87 4.45 0.16
CA GLY A 119 2.10 5.58 0.70
C GLY A 119 0.61 5.56 0.33
N GLY A 120 -0.03 4.39 0.23
CA GLY A 120 -1.43 4.27 -0.17
C GLY A 120 -1.67 4.21 -1.68
N LEU A 121 -0.62 4.29 -2.49
CA LEU A 121 -0.70 4.09 -3.94
C LEU A 121 -0.20 2.69 -4.28
N MET A 122 -1.07 1.90 -4.90
CA MET A 122 -0.74 0.62 -5.54
C MET A 122 -0.78 0.81 -7.05
N GLU A 123 0.29 0.44 -7.72
CA GLU A 123 0.39 0.34 -9.18
C GLU A 123 0.80 -1.08 -9.51
N ALA A 124 -0.04 -1.81 -10.22
CA ALA A 124 0.17 -3.22 -10.45
C ALA A 124 -0.24 -3.65 -11.86
N ARG A 125 0.33 -4.76 -12.29
CA ARG A 125 -0.04 -5.48 -13.49
C ARG A 125 -0.63 -6.83 -13.09
N ALA A 126 -1.86 -7.08 -13.50
CA ALA A 126 -2.52 -8.37 -13.40
C ALA A 126 -2.39 -9.09 -14.73
N GLU A 127 -1.93 -10.35 -14.70
CA GLU A 127 -1.73 -11.18 -15.88
C GLU A 127 -2.39 -12.53 -15.67
N GLY A 128 -3.19 -12.95 -16.64
CA GLY A 128 -3.81 -14.27 -16.75
C GLY A 128 -3.69 -14.79 -18.17
N ASP A 129 -4.23 -15.97 -18.44
CA ASP A 129 -4.09 -16.65 -19.74
C ASP A 129 -4.72 -15.84 -20.90
N ILE A 130 -5.78 -15.10 -20.63
CA ILE A 130 -6.56 -14.40 -21.65
C ILE A 130 -6.71 -12.89 -21.37
N VAL A 131 -6.14 -12.40 -20.25
CA VAL A 131 -6.28 -11.00 -19.86
C VAL A 131 -4.98 -10.47 -19.28
N ALA A 132 -4.66 -9.24 -19.65
CA ALA A 132 -3.64 -8.44 -18.99
C ALA A 132 -4.25 -7.07 -18.68
N ALA A 133 -4.07 -6.60 -17.44
CA ALA A 133 -4.62 -5.33 -16.98
C ALA A 133 -3.59 -4.54 -16.17
N LEU A 134 -3.62 -3.23 -16.30
CA LEU A 134 -2.94 -2.30 -15.40
C LEU A 134 -3.93 -1.83 -14.34
N LEU A 135 -3.49 -1.82 -13.11
CA LEU A 135 -4.29 -1.45 -11.94
C LEU A 135 -3.63 -0.28 -11.22
N THR A 136 -4.43 0.72 -10.90
CA THR A 136 -4.02 1.80 -10.00
C THR A 136 -5.04 1.90 -8.87
N VAL A 137 -4.60 1.73 -7.63
CA VAL A 137 -5.45 1.89 -6.43
C VAL A 137 -4.82 2.94 -5.54
N ARG A 138 -5.56 4.00 -5.27
CA ARG A 138 -5.10 5.07 -4.38
C ARG A 138 -6.01 5.17 -3.16
N THR A 139 -5.44 4.97 -1.98
CA THR A 139 -6.14 5.07 -0.69
C THR A 139 -5.69 6.33 0.04
N MET A 140 -6.63 7.18 0.41
CA MET A 140 -6.42 8.40 1.19
C MET A 140 -7.47 8.50 2.31
N GLY A 141 -7.09 8.09 3.52
CA GLY A 141 -8.00 8.09 4.66
C GLY A 141 -9.22 7.18 4.43
N ALA A 142 -10.41 7.76 4.39
CA ALA A 142 -11.67 7.06 4.17
C ALA A 142 -12.11 7.00 2.69
N ARG A 143 -11.26 7.39 1.76
CA ARG A 143 -11.54 7.38 0.32
C ARG A 143 -10.53 6.53 -0.42
N GLN A 144 -11.00 5.83 -1.44
CA GLN A 144 -10.17 5.04 -2.33
C GLN A 144 -10.67 5.18 -3.76
N SER A 145 -9.74 5.37 -4.70
CA SER A 145 -10.01 5.26 -6.13
C SER A 145 -9.35 4.01 -6.67
N PHE A 146 -10.08 3.30 -7.51
CA PHE A 146 -9.60 2.13 -8.25
C PHE A 146 -9.73 2.41 -9.75
N LEU A 147 -8.68 2.16 -10.48
CA LEU A 147 -8.63 2.24 -11.94
C LEU A 147 -8.07 0.94 -12.49
N MET A 148 -8.71 0.39 -13.51
CA MET A 148 -8.23 -0.73 -14.29
C MET A 148 -8.26 -0.37 -15.77
N GLU A 149 -7.15 -0.68 -16.46
CA GLU A 149 -7.03 -0.57 -17.91
C GLU A 149 -6.62 -1.93 -18.48
N ALA A 150 -7.46 -2.50 -19.34
CA ALA A 150 -7.27 -3.81 -19.94
C ALA A 150 -7.61 -3.77 -21.44
N PRO A 151 -6.76 -3.14 -22.28
CA PRO A 151 -7.01 -3.01 -23.71
C PRO A 151 -7.26 -4.36 -24.37
N GLY A 152 -8.34 -4.47 -25.14
CA GLY A 152 -8.74 -5.69 -25.84
C GLY A 152 -9.50 -6.70 -24.98
N ALA A 153 -9.63 -6.50 -23.67
CA ALA A 153 -10.57 -7.26 -22.83
C ALA A 153 -12.02 -6.85 -23.13
N TRP A 154 -12.99 -7.60 -22.62
CA TRP A 154 -14.40 -7.22 -22.74
C TRP A 154 -14.75 -5.97 -21.92
N ALA A 155 -14.14 -5.78 -20.76
CA ALA A 155 -14.14 -4.55 -19.97
C ALA A 155 -12.76 -3.88 -20.14
N GLU A 156 -12.70 -2.84 -20.95
CA GLU A 156 -11.43 -2.20 -21.32
C GLU A 156 -10.96 -1.17 -20.31
N HIS A 157 -11.91 -0.55 -19.60
CA HIS A 157 -11.60 0.44 -18.58
C HIS A 157 -12.64 0.37 -17.46
N VAL A 158 -12.18 0.36 -16.21
CA VAL A 158 -13.03 0.38 -15.02
C VAL A 158 -12.52 1.45 -14.07
N SER A 159 -13.40 2.34 -13.65
CA SER A 159 -13.12 3.31 -12.59
C SER A 159 -14.11 3.16 -11.45
N ILE A 160 -13.63 3.15 -10.19
CA ILE A 160 -14.49 2.99 -9.01
C ILE A 160 -14.01 3.97 -7.95
N ASP A 161 -14.96 4.70 -7.34
CA ASP A 161 -14.74 5.51 -6.16
C ASP A 161 -15.39 4.82 -4.96
N LEU A 162 -14.56 4.48 -3.97
CA LEU A 162 -14.96 3.77 -2.76
C LEU A 162 -14.78 4.67 -1.52
N HIS A 163 -15.59 4.42 -0.52
CA HIS A 163 -15.52 5.04 0.80
C HIS A 163 -15.85 4.03 1.89
N ARG A 164 -15.40 4.30 3.11
CA ARG A 164 -15.68 3.57 4.35
C ARG A 164 -16.12 4.51 5.47
#